data_b773d6d3cb57f6e0e1631798a0dc4423
#
_entry.id   b773d6d3cb57f6e0e1631798a0dc4423
#
_cell.length_a   1.000
_cell.length_b   1.000
_cell.length_c   1.000
_cell.angle_alpha   90.00
_cell.angle_beta   90.00
_cell.angle_gamma   90.00
#
_symmetry.space_group_name_H-M   'P 1'
#
loop_
_entity.id
_entity.type
_entity.pdbx_description
1 polymer ?
#
loop_
_entity_poly.entity_id
_entity_poly.type
_entity_poly.pdbx_seq_one_letter_code
_entity_poly.pdbx_strand_id
1 'polypeptide(L)'
;MAHGGRNFAVVGKKLLGLKPLGLQKVSGTDSVLGADAHITKGLNTTYAALIQAAIQDKWWNGSNKFTVNAQGRVEASPTGEYSHMQANMSLIFGMSVLMYESTLISDQTPLDKWLKGDATAMSASAIRGYNLFIGTAGCINCHAGGPLSNATTPVQNQEVLLGLGFNYPAEFMPMADAINSAYDIGYYNIGIRPTLEDLGIGGNDPFGVPLAYARRIQLGILIDDDRLFDNMIYADSRLAVDGAFKTPMLRNVALTGPYMHNGGYATLHEALNNYHRGGDFGLENMPNTAPELGLIGLVTVFDKRDILQFLLELTDPRVEKMSAPFDHPELRIPNGHNIKAGTTSTLVNNGLGNATDTMITVPATGKIGGAPLRRFLGNVETRFFQ
;
A
#
# COMPACT_ATOMS: atom_id res chain seq x y z
N MET A 1 -9.80 -8.19 -10.29
CA MET A 1 -11.14 -8.19 -10.90
C MET A 1 -11.12 -8.51 -12.39
N ALA A 2 -10.16 -8.03 -13.15
CA ALA A 2 -10.02 -8.35 -14.58
C ALA A 2 -9.28 -9.67 -14.88
N HIS A 3 -9.12 -10.53 -13.89
CA HIS A 3 -8.47 -11.82 -14.06
C HIS A 3 -9.16 -12.68 -15.15
N GLY A 4 -8.38 -13.29 -16.02
CA GLY A 4 -8.86 -14.09 -17.13
C GLY A 4 -9.30 -13.28 -18.35
N GLY A 5 -8.75 -12.08 -18.57
CA GLY A 5 -8.98 -11.27 -19.78
C GLY A 5 -10.38 -10.63 -19.87
N ARG A 6 -11.16 -10.66 -18.79
CA ARG A 6 -12.48 -10.01 -18.77
C ARG A 6 -12.34 -8.49 -18.70
N ASN A 7 -13.05 -7.79 -19.58
CA ASN A 7 -13.13 -6.34 -19.50
C ASN A 7 -14.04 -5.85 -18.37
N PHE A 8 -13.90 -4.57 -18.00
CA PHE A 8 -14.64 -4.00 -16.89
C PHE A 8 -16.16 -3.89 -17.10
N ALA A 9 -16.64 -3.76 -18.35
CA ALA A 9 -18.07 -3.73 -18.63
C ALA A 9 -18.75 -5.08 -18.31
N VAL A 10 -18.07 -6.20 -18.64
CA VAL A 10 -18.51 -7.56 -18.26
C VAL A 10 -18.53 -7.72 -16.74
N VAL A 11 -17.48 -7.24 -16.06
CA VAL A 11 -17.40 -7.27 -14.59
C VAL A 11 -18.51 -6.41 -13.99
N GLY A 12 -18.76 -5.22 -14.54
CA GLY A 12 -19.81 -4.32 -14.12
C GLY A 12 -21.21 -4.93 -14.25
N LYS A 13 -21.51 -5.52 -15.41
CA LYS A 13 -22.78 -6.24 -15.63
C LYS A 13 -22.99 -7.34 -14.59
N LYS A 14 -21.92 -8.09 -14.26
CA LYS A 14 -21.98 -9.12 -13.21
C LYS A 14 -22.19 -8.53 -11.83
N LEU A 15 -21.43 -7.50 -11.43
CA LEU A 15 -21.51 -6.90 -10.09
C LEU A 15 -22.88 -6.28 -9.81
N LEU A 16 -23.43 -5.54 -10.79
CA LEU A 16 -24.75 -4.90 -10.65
C LEU A 16 -25.89 -5.92 -10.46
N GLY A 17 -25.70 -7.17 -10.87
CA GLY A 17 -26.66 -8.27 -10.64
C GLY A 17 -26.48 -8.98 -9.29
N LEU A 18 -25.45 -8.63 -8.50
CA LEU A 18 -25.18 -9.28 -7.23
C LEU A 18 -25.72 -8.46 -6.04
N LYS A 19 -26.06 -9.14 -4.94
CA LYS A 19 -26.34 -8.49 -3.66
C LYS A 19 -25.02 -7.93 -3.09
N PRO A 20 -24.95 -6.64 -2.70
CA PRO A 20 -23.78 -6.10 -2.05
C PRO A 20 -23.41 -6.89 -0.80
N LEU A 21 -22.12 -7.28 -0.69
CA LEU A 21 -21.58 -8.08 0.43
C LEU A 21 -22.34 -9.39 0.70
N GLY A 22 -23.03 -9.98 -0.30
CA GLY A 22 -23.96 -11.09 -0.15
C GLY A 22 -23.43 -12.34 0.55
N LEU A 23 -22.09 -12.50 0.62
CA LEU A 23 -21.41 -13.61 1.31
C LEU A 23 -20.85 -13.22 2.69
N GLN A 24 -20.92 -11.95 3.08
CA GLN A 24 -20.28 -11.40 4.26
C GLN A 24 -21.35 -10.90 5.25
N LYS A 25 -21.12 -11.13 6.54
CA LYS A 25 -21.94 -10.51 7.60
C LYS A 25 -21.51 -9.05 7.75
N VAL A 26 -22.47 -8.16 7.96
CA VAL A 26 -22.27 -6.75 8.28
C VAL A 26 -22.83 -6.49 9.67
N SER A 27 -22.09 -5.75 10.50
CA SER A 27 -22.58 -5.36 11.82
C SER A 27 -23.72 -4.33 11.67
N GLY A 28 -24.81 -4.48 12.39
CA GLY A 28 -25.86 -3.43 12.44
C GLY A 28 -25.40 -2.12 13.09
N THR A 29 -24.20 -2.11 13.70
CA THR A 29 -23.54 -0.92 14.26
C THR A 29 -22.33 -0.48 13.49
N ASP A 30 -22.09 -1.03 12.27
CA ASP A 30 -21.06 -0.55 11.34
C ASP A 30 -21.26 0.95 11.06
N SER A 31 -20.19 1.73 11.07
CA SER A 31 -20.28 3.19 11.02
C SER A 31 -20.82 3.75 9.70
N VAL A 32 -20.73 2.96 8.62
CA VAL A 32 -21.16 3.33 7.26
C VAL A 32 -22.29 2.44 6.77
N LEU A 33 -22.16 1.13 6.95
CA LEU A 33 -23.03 0.13 6.33
C LEU A 33 -24.12 -0.37 7.27
N GLY A 34 -24.06 -0.02 8.57
CA GLY A 34 -24.93 -0.58 9.61
C GLY A 34 -26.41 -0.36 9.38
N ALA A 35 -26.81 0.81 8.83
CA ALA A 35 -28.21 1.11 8.52
C ALA A 35 -28.81 0.18 7.45
N ASP A 36 -27.99 -0.28 6.51
CA ASP A 36 -28.38 -1.18 5.43
C ASP A 36 -28.03 -2.65 5.70
N ALA A 37 -27.47 -2.97 6.87
CA ALA A 37 -27.06 -4.33 7.19
C ALA A 37 -28.23 -5.31 7.15
N HIS A 38 -28.08 -6.38 6.40
CA HIS A 38 -29.07 -7.46 6.41
C HIS A 38 -28.88 -8.36 7.63
N ILE A 39 -29.98 -8.88 8.18
CA ILE A 39 -29.95 -9.69 9.39
C ILE A 39 -29.05 -10.93 9.33
N THR A 40 -28.83 -11.48 8.16
CA THR A 40 -27.91 -12.61 7.93
C THR A 40 -26.61 -12.17 7.27
N LYS A 41 -26.63 -11.88 5.95
CA LYS A 41 -25.48 -11.48 5.14
C LYS A 41 -25.89 -10.48 4.08
N GLY A 42 -24.95 -9.58 3.74
CA GLY A 42 -25.13 -8.55 2.72
C GLY A 42 -25.85 -7.32 3.23
N LEU A 43 -26.21 -6.46 2.28
CA LEU A 43 -26.96 -5.22 2.52
C LEU A 43 -28.39 -5.32 1.97
N ASN A 44 -29.29 -4.53 2.54
CA ASN A 44 -30.70 -4.38 2.10
C ASN A 44 -30.84 -3.39 0.95
N THR A 45 -29.86 -3.33 0.07
CA THR A 45 -29.81 -2.43 -1.08
C THR A 45 -29.20 -3.14 -2.27
N THR A 46 -29.03 -2.44 -3.40
CA THR A 46 -28.37 -2.93 -4.61
C THR A 46 -27.17 -2.04 -4.97
N TYR A 47 -26.20 -2.57 -5.71
CA TYR A 47 -25.12 -1.74 -6.23
C TYR A 47 -25.62 -0.59 -7.10
N ALA A 48 -26.68 -0.80 -7.91
CA ALA A 48 -27.27 0.25 -8.71
C ALA A 48 -27.84 1.38 -7.84
N ALA A 49 -28.57 1.05 -6.77
CA ALA A 49 -29.11 2.06 -5.85
C ALA A 49 -28.00 2.85 -5.14
N LEU A 50 -26.91 2.18 -4.71
CA LEU A 50 -25.76 2.85 -4.11
C LEU A 50 -25.08 3.80 -5.08
N ILE A 51 -24.90 3.40 -6.35
CA ILE A 51 -24.34 4.25 -7.39
C ILE A 51 -25.24 5.46 -7.64
N GLN A 52 -26.55 5.26 -7.75
CA GLN A 52 -27.52 6.34 -7.97
C GLN A 52 -27.54 7.35 -6.82
N ALA A 53 -27.33 6.89 -5.59
CA ALA A 53 -27.27 7.75 -4.42
C ALA A 53 -25.96 8.55 -4.30
N ALA A 54 -24.83 7.98 -4.75
CA ALA A 54 -23.51 8.55 -4.48
C ALA A 54 -22.86 9.24 -5.69
N ILE A 55 -23.20 8.86 -6.92
CA ILE A 55 -22.52 9.29 -8.13
C ILE A 55 -23.46 10.19 -8.96
N GLN A 56 -22.93 11.29 -9.48
CA GLN A 56 -23.70 12.21 -10.34
C GLN A 56 -24.26 11.50 -11.59
N ASP A 57 -25.50 11.80 -11.96
CA ASP A 57 -26.26 11.20 -13.07
C ASP A 57 -25.50 11.13 -14.37
N LYS A 58 -24.74 12.15 -14.70
CA LYS A 58 -23.93 12.22 -15.94
C LYS A 58 -22.98 11.04 -16.13
N TRP A 59 -22.65 10.30 -15.08
CA TRP A 59 -21.69 9.19 -15.12
C TRP A 59 -22.34 7.81 -15.23
N TRP A 60 -23.65 7.69 -15.07
CA TRP A 60 -24.36 6.39 -15.11
C TRP A 60 -25.70 6.41 -15.84
N ASN A 61 -26.34 7.57 -16.02
CA ASN A 61 -27.73 7.71 -16.49
C ASN A 61 -27.84 8.14 -17.98
N GLY A 62 -26.81 7.86 -18.79
CA GLY A 62 -26.91 8.12 -20.22
C GLY A 62 -27.75 7.07 -20.95
N SER A 63 -28.47 7.51 -21.99
CA SER A 63 -29.29 6.65 -22.86
C SER A 63 -28.49 5.80 -23.85
N ASN A 64 -27.21 6.17 -24.09
CA ASN A 64 -26.34 5.46 -25.01
C ASN A 64 -26.09 4.03 -24.54
N LYS A 65 -25.99 3.13 -25.52
CA LYS A 65 -25.48 1.78 -25.32
C LYS A 65 -24.00 1.72 -25.66
N PHE A 66 -23.32 0.71 -25.16
CA PHE A 66 -21.88 0.54 -25.30
C PHE A 66 -21.54 -0.91 -25.70
N THR A 67 -20.46 -1.05 -26.43
CA THR A 67 -19.83 -2.33 -26.75
C THR A 67 -18.36 -2.30 -26.31
N VAL A 68 -17.71 -3.46 -26.34
CA VAL A 68 -16.26 -3.57 -26.11
C VAL A 68 -15.62 -4.06 -27.39
N ASN A 69 -14.69 -3.29 -27.92
CA ASN A 69 -13.98 -3.64 -29.16
C ASN A 69 -12.92 -4.75 -28.96
N ALA A 70 -12.29 -5.19 -30.02
CA ALA A 70 -11.27 -6.24 -29.99
C ALA A 70 -10.04 -5.89 -29.14
N GLN A 71 -9.76 -4.60 -28.91
CA GLN A 71 -8.69 -4.10 -28.05
C GLN A 71 -9.12 -3.95 -26.58
N GLY A 72 -10.35 -4.36 -26.23
CA GLY A 72 -10.89 -4.28 -24.88
C GLY A 72 -11.37 -2.88 -24.46
N ARG A 73 -11.42 -1.92 -25.39
CA ARG A 73 -11.91 -0.56 -25.13
C ARG A 73 -13.43 -0.48 -25.21
N VAL A 74 -14.01 0.30 -24.30
CA VAL A 74 -15.45 0.57 -24.27
C VAL A 74 -15.76 1.70 -25.26
N GLU A 75 -16.71 1.47 -26.16
CA GLU A 75 -17.11 2.41 -27.20
C GLU A 75 -18.64 2.55 -27.24
N ALA A 76 -19.13 3.76 -27.53
CA ALA A 76 -20.57 3.97 -27.74
C ALA A 76 -21.02 3.24 -29.01
N SER A 77 -22.13 2.51 -28.91
CA SER A 77 -22.69 1.75 -30.05
C SER A 77 -24.21 1.65 -29.90
N PRO A 78 -24.99 1.99 -30.93
CA PRO A 78 -26.45 1.86 -30.91
C PRO A 78 -26.92 0.42 -30.62
N THR A 79 -26.13 -0.57 -31.02
CA THR A 79 -26.40 -2.00 -30.87
C THR A 79 -25.65 -2.60 -29.67
N GLY A 80 -25.03 -1.77 -28.82
CA GLY A 80 -24.22 -2.19 -27.70
C GLY A 80 -25.06 -2.92 -26.64
N GLU A 81 -24.44 -3.87 -25.99
CA GLU A 81 -25.09 -4.70 -24.95
C GLU A 81 -24.99 -4.13 -23.53
N TYR A 82 -24.13 -3.12 -23.32
CA TYR A 82 -23.88 -2.55 -21.99
C TYR A 82 -24.60 -1.22 -21.81
N SER A 83 -25.19 -1.01 -20.63
CA SER A 83 -25.70 0.30 -20.21
C SER A 83 -24.55 1.26 -19.86
N HIS A 84 -24.84 2.55 -19.75
CA HIS A 84 -23.86 3.56 -19.34
C HIS A 84 -23.24 3.22 -17.96
N MET A 85 -24.06 2.82 -16.97
CA MET A 85 -23.59 2.38 -15.65
C MET A 85 -22.63 1.18 -15.74
N GLN A 86 -22.93 0.20 -16.59
CA GLN A 86 -22.05 -0.98 -16.78
C GLN A 86 -20.74 -0.61 -17.49
N ALA A 87 -20.82 0.25 -18.49
CA ALA A 87 -19.66 0.74 -19.23
C ALA A 87 -18.69 1.54 -18.35
N ASN A 88 -19.23 2.36 -17.44
CA ASN A 88 -18.44 3.18 -16.52
C ASN A 88 -18.06 2.48 -15.19
N MET A 89 -18.32 1.18 -15.05
CA MET A 89 -18.08 0.49 -13.78
C MET A 89 -16.63 0.58 -13.30
N SER A 90 -15.65 0.61 -14.20
CA SER A 90 -14.23 0.76 -13.82
C SER A 90 -13.97 2.10 -13.13
N LEU A 91 -14.50 3.18 -13.68
CA LEU A 91 -14.41 4.52 -13.11
C LEU A 91 -15.14 4.59 -11.76
N ILE A 92 -16.41 4.13 -11.73
CA ILE A 92 -17.24 4.12 -10.52
C ILE A 92 -16.56 3.33 -9.41
N PHE A 93 -16.06 2.12 -9.72
CA PHE A 93 -15.37 1.28 -8.74
C PHE A 93 -14.09 1.94 -8.25
N GLY A 94 -13.22 2.42 -9.14
CA GLY A 94 -11.96 3.05 -8.78
C GLY A 94 -12.17 4.29 -7.90
N MET A 95 -13.11 5.16 -8.27
CA MET A 95 -13.47 6.35 -7.48
C MET A 95 -14.06 5.99 -6.12
N SER A 96 -14.89 4.95 -6.04
CA SER A 96 -15.46 4.49 -4.76
C SER A 96 -14.39 3.96 -3.82
N VAL A 97 -13.41 3.20 -4.34
CA VAL A 97 -12.26 2.72 -3.54
C VAL A 97 -11.41 3.89 -3.07
N LEU A 98 -11.06 4.83 -3.96
CA LEU A 98 -10.30 6.04 -3.62
C LEU A 98 -10.98 6.84 -2.50
N MET A 99 -12.27 7.09 -2.64
CA MET A 99 -13.05 7.84 -1.65
C MET A 99 -13.13 7.11 -0.31
N TYR A 100 -13.29 5.78 -0.33
CA TYR A 100 -13.27 4.98 0.89
C TYR A 100 -11.89 5.03 1.58
N GLU A 101 -10.81 4.78 0.84
CA GLU A 101 -9.45 4.83 1.39
C GLU A 101 -9.12 6.21 1.97
N SER A 102 -9.64 7.29 1.37
CA SER A 102 -9.45 8.66 1.89
C SER A 102 -10.09 8.91 3.26
N THR A 103 -11.03 8.07 3.69
CA THR A 103 -11.60 8.13 5.04
C THR A 103 -10.79 7.37 6.09
N LEU A 104 -9.89 6.48 5.68
CA LEU A 104 -9.10 5.61 6.55
C LEU A 104 -7.83 6.33 7.03
N ILE A 105 -7.99 7.40 7.81
CA ILE A 105 -6.87 8.24 8.28
C ILE A 105 -6.48 7.83 9.70
N SER A 106 -5.27 7.29 9.84
CA SER A 106 -4.66 6.96 11.15
C SER A 106 -3.99 8.19 11.76
N ASP A 107 -4.76 9.07 12.40
CA ASP A 107 -4.32 10.35 12.96
C ASP A 107 -4.46 10.45 14.49
N GLN A 108 -4.62 9.29 15.18
CA GLN A 108 -4.77 9.20 16.63
C GLN A 108 -3.71 8.31 17.30
N THR A 109 -2.55 8.17 16.66
CA THR A 109 -1.43 7.45 17.26
C THR A 109 -0.89 8.20 18.50
N PRO A 110 -0.13 7.55 19.38
CA PRO A 110 0.62 8.24 20.45
C PRO A 110 1.45 9.42 19.92
N LEU A 111 2.12 9.28 18.78
CA LEU A 111 2.85 10.38 18.14
C LEU A 111 1.94 11.58 17.82
N ASP A 112 0.76 11.35 17.23
CA ASP A 112 -0.15 12.46 16.89
C ASP A 112 -0.63 13.21 18.12
N LYS A 113 -0.90 12.52 19.21
CA LYS A 113 -1.31 13.13 20.49
C LYS A 113 -0.18 13.92 21.10
N TRP A 114 1.03 13.36 21.10
CA TRP A 114 2.22 14.03 21.62
C TRP A 114 2.54 15.31 20.83
N LEU A 115 2.48 15.26 19.52
CA LEU A 115 2.65 16.45 18.65
C LEU A 115 1.56 17.50 18.85
N LYS A 116 0.35 17.10 19.28
CA LYS A 116 -0.75 18.00 19.66
C LYS A 116 -0.64 18.55 21.10
N GLY A 117 0.42 18.20 21.84
CA GLY A 117 0.73 18.75 23.16
C GLY A 117 0.45 17.83 24.36
N ASP A 118 0.01 16.58 24.15
CA ASP A 118 -0.09 15.58 25.23
C ASP A 118 1.29 14.99 25.53
N ALA A 119 2.01 15.60 26.46
CA ALA A 119 3.36 15.16 26.84
C ALA A 119 3.42 13.73 27.41
N THR A 120 2.28 13.14 27.77
CA THR A 120 2.19 11.78 28.37
C THR A 120 1.84 10.72 27.32
N ALA A 121 1.52 11.10 26.10
CA ALA A 121 1.04 10.19 25.05
C ALA A 121 2.11 9.22 24.55
N MET A 122 3.39 9.60 24.61
CA MET A 122 4.51 8.75 24.21
C MET A 122 5.38 8.40 25.40
N SER A 123 5.95 7.20 25.39
CA SER A 123 6.97 6.80 26.38
C SER A 123 8.29 7.58 26.19
N ALA A 124 9.07 7.75 27.23
CA ALA A 124 10.38 8.39 27.14
C ALA A 124 11.34 7.71 26.16
N SER A 125 11.24 6.37 26.01
CA SER A 125 11.99 5.59 25.02
C SER A 125 11.55 5.95 23.60
N ALA A 126 10.23 6.01 23.35
CA ALA A 126 9.71 6.38 22.03
C ALA A 126 10.05 7.82 21.63
N ILE A 127 10.09 8.76 22.59
CA ILE A 127 10.54 10.14 22.35
C ILE A 127 12.01 10.17 21.94
N ARG A 128 12.89 9.42 22.62
CA ARG A 128 14.29 9.30 22.18
C ARG A 128 14.38 8.65 20.80
N GLY A 129 13.59 7.60 20.55
CA GLY A 129 13.51 6.94 19.24
C GLY A 129 13.05 7.88 18.13
N TYR A 130 12.06 8.73 18.38
CA TYR A 130 11.63 9.77 17.45
C TYR A 130 12.77 10.75 17.13
N ASN A 131 13.49 11.24 18.15
CA ASN A 131 14.62 12.15 17.95
C ASN A 131 15.76 11.50 17.14
N LEU A 132 16.02 10.21 17.34
CA LEU A 132 16.97 9.45 16.53
C LEU A 132 16.47 9.29 15.09
N PHE A 133 15.19 8.98 14.91
CA PHE A 133 14.54 8.80 13.61
C PHE A 133 14.63 10.06 12.74
N ILE A 134 14.39 11.25 13.30
CA ILE A 134 14.50 12.52 12.56
C ILE A 134 15.92 13.08 12.53
N GLY A 135 16.83 12.55 13.35
CA GLY A 135 18.21 13.01 13.50
C GLY A 135 19.23 11.98 12.97
N THR A 136 20.09 11.48 13.84
CA THR A 136 21.28 10.68 13.51
C THR A 136 21.00 9.45 12.66
N ALA A 137 19.85 8.78 12.86
CA ALA A 137 19.49 7.60 12.08
C ALA A 137 19.03 7.92 10.65
N GLY A 138 18.68 9.18 10.35
CA GLY A 138 18.31 9.63 9.00
C GLY A 138 17.06 9.01 8.39
N CYS A 139 16.23 8.32 9.19
CA CYS A 139 15.04 7.62 8.66
C CYS A 139 14.04 8.57 7.99
N ILE A 140 14.00 9.84 8.46
CA ILE A 140 13.12 10.87 7.92
C ILE A 140 13.43 11.21 6.45
N ASN A 141 14.63 10.92 5.95
CA ASN A 141 15.01 11.19 4.56
C ASN A 141 14.15 10.41 3.55
N CYS A 142 13.66 9.22 3.95
CA CYS A 142 12.74 8.40 3.16
C CYS A 142 11.34 8.34 3.76
N HIS A 143 11.21 8.46 5.09
CA HIS A 143 9.97 8.34 5.84
C HIS A 143 9.51 9.68 6.42
N ALA A 144 9.31 10.68 5.55
CA ALA A 144 8.92 12.04 5.94
C ALA A 144 7.40 12.26 6.02
N GLY A 145 7.06 13.40 6.63
CA GLY A 145 5.71 13.95 6.70
C GLY A 145 4.73 13.16 7.57
N GLY A 146 3.48 13.55 7.54
CA GLY A 146 2.42 12.91 8.33
C GLY A 146 2.21 11.43 8.04
N PRO A 147 2.29 10.98 6.78
CA PRO A 147 2.24 9.55 6.42
C PRO A 147 3.51 8.77 6.77
N LEU A 148 4.63 9.43 7.06
CA LEU A 148 5.96 8.82 7.24
C LEU A 148 6.38 8.03 5.98
N SER A 149 6.26 8.67 4.80
CA SER A 149 6.66 8.11 3.50
C SER A 149 6.76 9.19 2.43
N ASN A 150 7.93 9.33 1.81
CA ASN A 150 8.15 10.24 0.67
C ASN A 150 7.41 9.81 -0.61
N ALA A 151 6.96 8.56 -0.67
CA ALA A 151 6.19 8.04 -1.80
C ALA A 151 4.70 8.43 -1.76
N THR A 152 4.32 9.40 -0.93
CA THR A 152 2.93 9.86 -0.80
C THR A 152 2.73 11.26 -1.37
N THR A 153 1.64 11.45 -2.10
CA THR A 153 1.29 12.74 -2.72
C THR A 153 1.31 13.93 -1.74
N PRO A 154 0.80 13.80 -0.48
CA PRO A 154 0.87 14.90 0.47
C PRO A 154 2.30 15.37 0.76
N VAL A 155 3.25 14.47 0.87
CA VAL A 155 4.66 14.81 1.13
C VAL A 155 5.27 15.47 -0.09
N GLN A 156 5.12 14.87 -1.27
CA GLN A 156 5.64 15.43 -2.52
C GLN A 156 5.05 16.82 -2.82
N ASN A 157 3.75 17.02 -2.61
CA ASN A 157 3.12 18.34 -2.79
C ASN A 157 3.59 19.38 -1.76
N GLN A 158 3.89 18.95 -0.52
CA GLN A 158 4.37 19.87 0.51
C GLN A 158 5.76 20.41 0.17
N GLU A 159 6.65 19.58 -0.34
CA GLU A 159 7.97 20.00 -0.80
C GLU A 159 7.88 21.05 -1.91
N VAL A 160 6.93 20.86 -2.83
CA VAL A 160 6.62 21.84 -3.89
C VAL A 160 6.15 23.18 -3.31
N LEU A 161 5.19 23.15 -2.37
CA LEU A 161 4.62 24.36 -1.76
C LEU A 161 5.66 25.15 -0.95
N LEU A 162 6.64 24.46 -0.36
CA LEU A 162 7.72 25.08 0.41
C LEU A 162 8.88 25.58 -0.47
N GLY A 163 8.85 25.28 -1.77
CA GLY A 163 9.94 25.60 -2.70
C GLY A 163 11.23 24.83 -2.40
N LEU A 164 11.14 23.75 -1.64
CA LEU A 164 12.26 22.92 -1.21
C LEU A 164 12.45 21.69 -2.10
N GLY A 165 11.43 21.33 -2.85
CA GLY A 165 11.39 20.14 -3.70
C GLY A 165 11.15 20.50 -5.16
N PHE A 166 11.63 19.64 -6.00
CA PHE A 166 11.34 19.67 -7.42
C PHE A 166 9.98 19.03 -7.65
N ASN A 167 9.17 19.64 -8.49
CA ASN A 167 7.84 19.18 -8.88
C ASN A 167 7.89 17.92 -9.78
N TYR A 168 8.89 17.06 -9.59
CA TYR A 168 9.22 15.97 -10.50
C TYR A 168 9.08 14.60 -9.81
N PRO A 169 8.59 13.59 -10.52
CA PRO A 169 8.53 12.23 -9.99
C PRO A 169 9.91 11.54 -9.94
N ALA A 170 10.94 12.13 -10.54
CA ALA A 170 12.31 11.62 -10.55
C ALA A 170 13.33 12.75 -10.32
N GLU A 171 14.41 12.44 -9.65
CA GLU A 171 15.52 13.36 -9.37
C GLU A 171 16.87 12.64 -9.39
N PHE A 172 17.96 13.39 -9.18
CA PHE A 172 19.32 12.85 -9.09
C PHE A 172 19.86 12.89 -7.67
N MET A 173 20.48 11.78 -7.24
CA MET A 173 21.29 11.76 -6.04
C MET A 173 22.51 10.83 -6.23
N PRO A 174 23.62 11.05 -5.51
CA PRO A 174 24.70 10.07 -5.46
C PRO A 174 24.20 8.80 -4.77
N MET A 175 24.38 7.62 -5.39
CA MET A 175 24.08 6.33 -4.79
C MET A 175 25.17 5.90 -3.80
N ALA A 176 25.06 4.71 -3.22
CA ALA A 176 26.05 4.20 -2.26
C ALA A 176 27.48 4.09 -2.81
N ASP A 177 27.64 4.03 -4.13
CA ASP A 177 28.93 4.10 -4.83
C ASP A 177 29.41 5.53 -5.12
N ALA A 178 28.74 6.55 -4.58
CA ALA A 178 28.99 7.97 -4.79
C ALA A 178 28.82 8.47 -6.24
N ILE A 179 28.23 7.66 -7.14
CA ILE A 179 27.94 8.09 -8.51
C ILE A 179 26.52 8.62 -8.60
N ASN A 180 26.39 9.85 -9.15
CA ASN A 180 25.11 10.52 -9.32
C ASN A 180 24.22 9.75 -10.31
N SER A 181 22.98 9.43 -9.91
CA SER A 181 22.06 8.62 -10.71
C SER A 181 20.64 9.15 -10.57
N ALA A 182 19.85 9.05 -11.65
CA ALA A 182 18.45 9.41 -11.61
C ALA A 182 17.63 8.27 -10.99
N TYR A 183 16.66 8.61 -10.14
CA TYR A 183 15.79 7.67 -9.47
C TYR A 183 14.38 8.25 -9.30
N ASP A 184 13.39 7.41 -9.05
CA ASP A 184 12.02 7.84 -8.78
C ASP A 184 11.87 8.20 -7.30
N ILE A 185 11.43 9.43 -7.00
CA ILE A 185 11.28 9.92 -5.62
C ILE A 185 10.32 9.02 -4.84
N GLY A 186 10.76 8.60 -3.66
CA GLY A 186 10.00 7.71 -2.78
C GLY A 186 10.15 6.22 -3.10
N TYR A 187 11.01 5.86 -4.05
CA TYR A 187 11.33 4.47 -4.40
C TYR A 187 12.83 4.24 -4.24
N TYR A 188 13.21 3.33 -3.35
CA TYR A 188 14.60 3.10 -2.98
C TYR A 188 14.95 1.62 -2.98
N ASN A 189 16.18 1.32 -3.43
CA ASN A 189 16.80 0.01 -3.20
C ASN A 189 17.48 0.04 -1.84
N ILE A 190 17.04 -0.81 -0.92
CA ILE A 190 17.58 -0.93 0.43
C ILE A 190 18.24 -2.29 0.67
N GLY A 191 18.68 -2.95 -0.40
CA GLY A 191 19.49 -4.16 -0.34
C GLY A 191 18.80 -5.39 0.24
N ILE A 192 17.49 -5.58 0.00
CA ILE A 192 16.74 -6.74 0.53
C ILE A 192 16.99 -8.01 -0.29
N ARG A 193 17.14 -7.88 -1.61
CA ARG A 193 17.43 -8.97 -2.55
C ARG A 193 18.46 -8.52 -3.57
N PRO A 194 19.17 -9.45 -4.22
CA PRO A 194 19.99 -9.12 -5.39
C PRO A 194 19.15 -8.41 -6.45
N THR A 195 19.62 -7.29 -6.97
CA THR A 195 18.90 -6.46 -7.94
C THR A 195 18.42 -7.24 -9.17
N LEU A 196 19.25 -8.20 -9.66
CA LEU A 196 18.89 -9.01 -10.83
C LEU A 196 17.78 -10.04 -10.57
N GLU A 197 17.56 -10.42 -9.30
CA GLU A 197 16.51 -11.37 -8.93
C GLU A 197 15.19 -10.67 -8.63
N ASP A 198 15.23 -9.39 -8.29
CA ASP A 198 14.07 -8.63 -7.83
C ASP A 198 14.18 -7.17 -8.28
N LEU A 199 13.72 -6.91 -9.50
CA LEU A 199 13.92 -5.62 -10.18
C LEU A 199 13.10 -4.47 -9.59
N GLY A 200 12.05 -4.74 -8.81
CA GLY A 200 11.16 -3.69 -8.32
C GLY A 200 10.61 -2.84 -9.47
N ILE A 201 10.67 -1.50 -9.34
CA ILE A 201 10.24 -0.59 -10.41
C ILE A 201 11.20 -0.54 -11.61
N GLY A 202 12.38 -1.15 -11.52
CA GLY A 202 13.29 -1.35 -12.66
C GLY A 202 12.73 -2.30 -13.72
N GLY A 203 11.70 -3.09 -13.39
CA GLY A 203 10.99 -3.96 -14.32
C GLY A 203 10.00 -3.22 -15.22
N ASN A 204 9.28 -4.01 -16.04
CA ASN A 204 8.25 -3.53 -16.94
C ASN A 204 6.86 -4.06 -16.52
N ASP A 205 5.82 -3.39 -16.96
CA ASP A 205 4.46 -3.89 -16.88
C ASP A 205 4.23 -5.08 -17.86
N PRO A 206 3.07 -5.77 -17.81
CA PRO A 206 2.76 -6.88 -18.73
C PRO A 206 2.72 -6.52 -20.22
N PHE A 207 2.73 -5.23 -20.55
CA PHE A 207 2.74 -4.72 -21.93
C PHE A 207 4.14 -4.28 -22.39
N GLY A 208 5.16 -4.46 -21.56
CA GLY A 208 6.55 -4.10 -21.84
C GLY A 208 6.88 -2.63 -21.58
N VAL A 209 5.99 -1.86 -20.96
CA VAL A 209 6.25 -0.46 -20.59
C VAL A 209 7.01 -0.41 -19.27
N PRO A 210 8.14 0.34 -19.17
CA PRO A 210 8.87 0.47 -17.92
C PRO A 210 8.01 0.99 -16.77
N LEU A 211 8.18 0.44 -15.58
CA LEU A 211 7.48 0.90 -14.38
C LEU A 211 8.04 2.24 -13.88
N ALA A 212 9.37 2.40 -13.88
CA ALA A 212 10.03 3.60 -13.40
C ALA A 212 9.83 4.81 -14.30
N TYR A 213 9.51 5.98 -13.71
CA TYR A 213 9.41 7.26 -14.42
C TYR A 213 10.75 7.69 -15.00
N ALA A 214 11.83 7.60 -14.24
CA ALA A 214 13.18 7.94 -14.72
C ALA A 214 13.55 7.17 -15.99
N ARG A 215 13.21 5.89 -16.07
CA ARG A 215 13.44 5.07 -17.27
C ARG A 215 12.55 5.46 -18.43
N ARG A 216 11.29 5.82 -18.18
CA ARG A 216 10.37 6.32 -19.22
C ARG A 216 10.88 7.64 -19.81
N ILE A 217 11.36 8.57 -18.98
CA ILE A 217 11.97 9.81 -19.43
C ILE A 217 13.21 9.51 -20.29
N GLN A 218 14.11 8.66 -19.80
CA GLN A 218 15.33 8.27 -20.53
C GLN A 218 15.03 7.72 -21.93
N LEU A 219 13.94 6.96 -22.08
CA LEU A 219 13.52 6.33 -23.33
C LEU A 219 12.67 7.25 -24.21
N GLY A 220 12.38 8.48 -23.79
CA GLY A 220 11.50 9.40 -24.51
C GLY A 220 10.06 8.89 -24.61
N ILE A 221 9.61 8.02 -23.72
CA ILE A 221 8.24 7.58 -23.63
C ILE A 221 7.44 8.73 -23.01
N LEU A 222 6.53 9.33 -23.80
CA LEU A 222 5.71 10.45 -23.37
C LEU A 222 4.88 10.05 -22.15
N ILE A 223 5.12 10.74 -21.07
CA ILE A 223 4.25 10.79 -19.91
C ILE A 223 3.54 12.13 -20.06
N ASP A 224 2.20 12.10 -20.10
CA ASP A 224 1.36 13.30 -20.21
C ASP A 224 1.38 14.07 -18.87
N ASP A 225 2.55 14.61 -18.55
CA ASP A 225 2.81 15.36 -17.32
C ASP A 225 3.77 16.50 -17.64
N ASP A 226 3.24 17.72 -17.71
CA ASP A 226 3.99 18.94 -18.00
C ASP A 226 5.15 19.19 -17.01
N ARG A 227 5.14 18.50 -15.86
CA ARG A 227 6.19 18.58 -14.83
C ARG A 227 7.49 17.86 -15.19
N LEU A 228 7.53 17.09 -16.27
CA LEU A 228 8.67 16.24 -16.63
C LEU A 228 9.68 16.92 -17.57
N PHE A 229 9.36 18.09 -18.11
CA PHE A 229 10.17 18.74 -19.13
C PHE A 229 11.51 19.31 -18.61
N ASP A 230 11.65 19.54 -17.31
CA ASP A 230 12.86 20.13 -16.74
C ASP A 230 13.85 19.10 -16.12
N ASN A 231 13.49 17.82 -16.10
CA ASN A 231 14.38 16.75 -15.65
C ASN A 231 15.41 16.44 -16.73
N MET A 232 16.64 16.85 -16.51
CA MET A 232 17.78 16.59 -17.42
C MET A 232 18.20 15.10 -17.36
N ILE A 233 17.26 14.17 -17.55
CA ILE A 233 17.55 12.75 -17.71
C ILE A 233 17.74 12.48 -19.20
N TYR A 234 19.00 12.31 -19.59
CA TYR A 234 19.39 12.03 -20.97
C TYR A 234 19.51 10.53 -21.24
N ALA A 235 19.65 10.14 -22.49
CA ALA A 235 19.78 8.74 -22.90
C ALA A 235 20.99 8.02 -22.27
N ASP A 236 22.03 8.76 -21.90
CA ASP A 236 23.27 8.29 -21.24
C ASP A 236 23.27 8.50 -19.73
N SER A 237 22.20 9.06 -19.14
CA SER A 237 22.09 9.22 -17.69
C SER A 237 22.09 7.87 -17.01
N ARG A 238 22.85 7.76 -15.91
CA ARG A 238 22.77 6.58 -15.06
C ARG A 238 21.47 6.58 -14.28
N LEU A 239 20.80 5.42 -14.24
CA LEU A 239 19.58 5.21 -13.47
C LEU A 239 19.83 4.32 -12.26
N ALA A 240 19.14 4.60 -11.16
CA ALA A 240 19.12 3.80 -9.93
C ALA A 240 17.67 3.39 -9.61
N VAL A 241 17.05 2.64 -10.50
CA VAL A 241 15.67 2.19 -10.41
C VAL A 241 15.54 0.69 -10.19
N ASP A 242 16.61 -0.08 -10.46
CA ASP A 242 16.59 -1.53 -10.36
C ASP A 242 16.66 -1.95 -8.87
N GLY A 243 15.74 -2.83 -8.45
CA GLY A 243 15.60 -3.25 -7.07
C GLY A 243 14.99 -2.18 -6.15
N ALA A 244 14.48 -1.08 -6.71
CA ALA A 244 13.83 -0.03 -5.95
C ALA A 244 12.35 -0.36 -5.72
N PHE A 245 11.89 -0.13 -4.47
CA PHE A 245 10.52 -0.36 -4.03
C PHE A 245 9.98 0.88 -3.33
N LYS A 246 8.65 1.01 -3.39
CA LYS A 246 7.93 2.11 -2.74
C LYS A 246 8.20 2.14 -1.24
N THR A 247 8.60 3.30 -0.73
CA THR A 247 8.70 3.54 0.72
C THR A 247 7.33 3.38 1.36
N PRO A 248 7.14 2.42 2.27
CA PRO A 248 5.85 2.23 2.93
C PRO A 248 5.59 3.33 3.96
N MET A 249 4.31 3.60 4.23
CA MET A 249 3.92 4.36 5.40
C MET A 249 4.25 3.57 6.66
N LEU A 250 4.72 4.25 7.72
CA LEU A 250 5.06 3.59 8.99
C LEU A 250 3.93 3.61 10.02
N ARG A 251 2.83 4.34 9.74
CA ARG A 251 1.66 4.28 10.61
C ARG A 251 1.12 2.86 10.69
N ASN A 252 0.84 2.38 11.91
CA ASN A 252 0.38 1.01 12.19
C ASN A 252 1.38 -0.09 11.82
N VAL A 253 2.66 0.25 11.64
CA VAL A 253 3.69 -0.71 11.20
C VAL A 253 3.79 -1.93 12.11
N ALA A 254 3.52 -1.80 13.40
CA ALA A 254 3.49 -2.91 14.35
C ALA A 254 2.44 -4.00 14.02
N LEU A 255 1.44 -3.70 13.21
CA LEU A 255 0.35 -4.62 12.83
C LEU A 255 0.56 -5.24 11.45
N THR A 256 1.55 -4.80 10.67
CA THR A 256 1.70 -5.12 9.25
C THR A 256 2.80 -6.15 8.93
N GLY A 257 3.31 -6.86 9.94
CA GLY A 257 4.24 -7.97 9.71
C GLY A 257 3.64 -9.10 8.84
N PRO A 258 4.48 -9.89 8.15
CA PRO A 258 5.94 -9.80 8.05
C PRO A 258 6.40 -8.59 7.21
N TYR A 259 7.65 -8.17 7.40
CA TYR A 259 8.18 -6.91 6.90
C TYR A 259 8.97 -7.08 5.59
N MET A 260 9.22 -5.95 4.94
CA MET A 260 9.72 -5.75 3.59
C MET A 260 8.71 -6.19 2.51
N HIS A 261 8.97 -5.83 1.25
CA HIS A 261 8.08 -6.13 0.13
C HIS A 261 7.87 -7.64 -0.11
N ASN A 262 8.86 -8.45 0.28
CA ASN A 262 8.85 -9.91 0.12
C ASN A 262 8.50 -10.68 1.42
N GLY A 263 8.22 -9.97 2.53
CA GLY A 263 7.97 -10.59 3.84
C GLY A 263 9.20 -11.25 4.45
N GLY A 264 10.40 -10.86 4.03
CA GLY A 264 11.67 -11.50 4.42
C GLY A 264 12.04 -11.41 5.90
N TYR A 265 11.46 -10.46 6.63
CA TYR A 265 11.70 -10.30 8.08
C TYR A 265 10.40 -10.46 8.86
N ALA A 266 10.47 -11.28 9.90
CA ALA A 266 9.33 -11.57 10.76
C ALA A 266 9.06 -10.45 11.77
N THR A 267 10.08 -9.67 12.14
CA THR A 267 10.05 -8.68 13.21
C THR A 267 10.59 -7.31 12.75
N LEU A 268 10.12 -6.23 13.39
CA LEU A 268 10.68 -4.88 13.18
C LEU A 268 12.15 -4.81 13.62
N HIS A 269 12.53 -5.59 14.63
CA HIS A 269 13.92 -5.67 15.05
C HIS A 269 14.82 -6.21 13.94
N GLU A 270 14.40 -7.25 13.19
CA GLU A 270 15.14 -7.76 12.04
C GLU A 270 15.20 -6.73 10.92
N ALA A 271 14.10 -6.02 10.66
CA ALA A 271 14.07 -4.92 9.70
C ALA A 271 15.06 -3.81 10.07
N LEU A 272 15.10 -3.37 11.34
CA LEU A 272 16.09 -2.39 11.82
C LEU A 272 17.53 -2.91 11.72
N ASN A 273 17.74 -4.21 11.92
CA ASN A 273 19.06 -4.82 11.75
C ASN A 273 19.50 -4.84 10.29
N ASN A 274 18.58 -5.01 9.32
CA ASN A 274 18.92 -4.88 7.90
C ASN A 274 19.47 -3.48 7.59
N TYR A 275 18.76 -2.43 8.02
CA TYR A 275 19.24 -1.05 7.86
C TYR A 275 20.60 -0.83 8.53
N HIS A 276 20.78 -1.35 9.75
CA HIS A 276 22.03 -1.22 10.50
C HIS A 276 23.23 -1.90 9.81
N ARG A 277 22.99 -2.96 9.05
CA ARG A 277 24.03 -3.66 8.25
C ARG A 277 24.30 -2.99 6.90
N GLY A 278 23.48 -2.03 6.49
CA GLY A 278 23.55 -1.44 5.15
C GLY A 278 22.89 -2.30 4.07
N GLY A 279 21.88 -3.11 4.46
CA GLY A 279 21.19 -4.05 3.58
C GLY A 279 21.89 -5.42 3.49
N ASP A 280 21.12 -6.50 3.36
CA ASP A 280 21.69 -7.85 3.20
C ASP A 280 22.48 -7.99 1.88
N PHE A 281 22.08 -7.27 0.85
CA PHE A 281 22.71 -7.20 -0.48
C PHE A 281 23.17 -5.78 -0.83
N GLY A 282 23.40 -4.91 0.16
CA GLY A 282 23.75 -3.50 -0.07
C GLY A 282 25.03 -3.32 -0.88
N LEU A 283 26.06 -4.13 -0.64
CA LEU A 283 27.32 -4.08 -1.41
C LEU A 283 27.14 -4.59 -2.84
N GLU A 284 26.37 -5.65 -3.05
CA GLU A 284 26.08 -6.18 -4.39
C GLU A 284 25.24 -5.19 -5.22
N ASN A 285 24.28 -4.54 -4.56
CA ASN A 285 23.37 -3.58 -5.18
C ASN A 285 23.91 -2.13 -5.16
N MET A 286 25.14 -1.90 -4.74
CA MET A 286 25.71 -0.57 -4.46
C MET A 286 25.39 0.50 -5.54
N PRO A 287 25.36 0.18 -6.84
CA PRO A 287 25.01 1.14 -7.89
C PRO A 287 23.56 1.67 -7.81
N ASN A 288 22.66 0.93 -7.16
CA ASN A 288 21.24 1.29 -7.01
C ASN A 288 20.86 1.57 -5.55
N THR A 289 21.72 1.25 -4.59
CA THR A 289 21.43 1.33 -3.16
C THR A 289 21.38 2.78 -2.69
N ALA A 290 20.34 3.12 -1.93
CA ALA A 290 20.19 4.43 -1.31
C ALA A 290 21.34 4.72 -0.32
N PRO A 291 21.99 5.88 -0.39
CA PRO A 291 23.14 6.19 0.45
C PRO A 291 22.80 6.31 1.95
N GLU A 292 21.56 6.60 2.26
CA GLU A 292 21.06 6.75 3.64
C GLU A 292 21.16 5.47 4.48
N LEU A 293 21.28 4.30 3.84
CA LEU A 293 21.50 3.04 4.57
C LEU A 293 22.79 3.08 5.40
N GLY A 294 23.78 3.87 5.01
CA GLY A 294 25.00 4.08 5.80
C GLY A 294 24.78 4.83 7.11
N LEU A 295 23.75 5.67 7.21
CA LEU A 295 23.52 6.55 8.36
C LEU A 295 23.07 5.76 9.59
N ILE A 296 22.22 4.76 9.43
CA ILE A 296 21.71 3.98 10.57
C ILE A 296 22.80 3.12 11.23
N GLY A 297 23.89 2.84 10.53
CA GLY A 297 25.08 2.19 11.10
C GLY A 297 25.75 2.99 12.21
N LEU A 298 25.46 4.30 12.32
CA LEU A 298 25.99 5.18 13.36
C LEU A 298 25.26 5.04 14.70
N VAL A 299 24.10 4.37 14.76
CA VAL A 299 23.31 4.21 15.99
C VAL A 299 23.74 2.97 16.77
N THR A 300 23.66 3.04 18.10
CA THR A 300 23.98 1.93 18.99
C THR A 300 22.84 0.91 19.06
N VAL A 301 23.10 -0.23 19.74
CA VAL A 301 22.04 -1.21 20.04
C VAL A 301 20.93 -0.61 20.91
N PHE A 302 21.27 0.26 21.86
CA PHE A 302 20.29 0.95 22.70
C PHE A 302 19.44 1.91 21.90
N ASP A 303 20.05 2.66 20.96
CA ASP A 303 19.33 3.56 20.05
C ASP A 303 18.34 2.79 19.18
N LYS A 304 18.70 1.61 18.67
CA LYS A 304 17.79 0.74 17.92
C LYS A 304 16.57 0.31 18.74
N ARG A 305 16.74 0.06 20.04
CA ARG A 305 15.61 -0.26 20.95
C ARG A 305 14.67 0.94 21.10
N ASP A 306 15.20 2.15 21.22
CA ASP A 306 14.41 3.37 21.31
C ASP A 306 13.66 3.64 20.00
N ILE A 307 14.31 3.45 18.84
CA ILE A 307 13.65 3.53 17.51
C ILE A 307 12.54 2.46 17.39
N LEU A 308 12.80 1.22 17.79
CA LEU A 308 11.79 0.17 17.79
C LEU A 308 10.58 0.55 18.64
N GLN A 309 10.81 1.09 19.86
CA GLN A 309 9.71 1.55 20.71
C GLN A 309 8.91 2.69 20.04
N PHE A 310 9.57 3.62 19.37
CA PHE A 310 8.89 4.65 18.57
C PHE A 310 8.01 4.03 17.48
N LEU A 311 8.52 3.08 16.71
CA LEU A 311 7.75 2.41 15.65
C LEU A 311 6.51 1.68 16.20
N LEU A 312 6.61 1.07 17.38
CA LEU A 312 5.47 0.43 18.05
C LEU A 312 4.38 1.44 18.45
N GLU A 313 4.78 2.66 18.82
CA GLU A 313 3.87 3.73 19.22
C GLU A 313 3.28 4.54 18.03
N LEU A 314 3.56 4.12 16.78
CA LEU A 314 2.87 4.59 15.58
C LEU A 314 1.55 3.85 15.31
N THR A 315 1.07 3.04 16.24
CA THR A 315 -0.18 2.30 16.11
C THR A 315 -1.37 3.16 16.54
N ASP A 316 -2.33 3.34 15.64
CA ASP A 316 -3.61 3.99 15.96
C ASP A 316 -4.52 3.00 16.70
N PRO A 317 -5.01 3.33 17.90
CA PRO A 317 -5.86 2.43 18.67
C PRO A 317 -7.17 2.05 17.96
N ARG A 318 -7.64 2.89 17.01
CA ARG A 318 -8.85 2.59 16.22
C ARG A 318 -8.56 1.49 15.21
N VAL A 319 -7.38 1.49 14.59
CA VAL A 319 -6.94 0.40 13.69
C VAL A 319 -6.75 -0.89 14.49
N GLU A 320 -6.05 -0.81 15.63
CA GLU A 320 -5.80 -1.99 16.47
C GLU A 320 -7.12 -2.65 16.91
N LYS A 321 -8.15 -1.87 17.24
CA LYS A 321 -9.46 -2.35 17.68
C LYS A 321 -10.47 -2.51 16.55
N MET A 322 -10.11 -2.17 15.31
CA MET A 322 -11.03 -2.17 14.18
C MET A 322 -12.31 -1.37 14.47
N SER A 323 -12.17 -0.20 15.10
CA SER A 323 -13.26 0.73 15.38
C SER A 323 -13.31 1.84 14.32
N ALA A 324 -14.44 2.53 14.22
CA ALA A 324 -14.68 3.57 13.21
C ALA A 324 -13.49 4.55 13.08
N PRO A 325 -13.07 4.86 11.86
CA PRO A 325 -13.60 4.48 10.54
C PRO A 325 -13.06 3.15 10.00
N PHE A 326 -12.36 2.34 10.79
CA PHE A 326 -11.71 1.07 10.41
C PHE A 326 -12.57 -0.16 10.74
N ASP A 327 -13.82 0.03 11.15
CA ASP A 327 -14.78 -1.05 11.27
C ASP A 327 -15.14 -1.62 9.89
N HIS A 328 -15.47 -2.91 9.83
CA HIS A 328 -15.54 -3.61 8.56
C HIS A 328 -16.52 -4.79 8.58
N PRO A 329 -17.05 -5.18 7.41
CA PRO A 329 -17.78 -6.44 7.24
C PRO A 329 -16.94 -7.66 7.60
N GLU A 330 -17.58 -8.81 7.77
CA GLU A 330 -16.89 -10.10 7.86
C GLU A 330 -15.91 -10.28 6.69
N LEU A 331 -14.66 -10.64 6.99
CA LEU A 331 -13.64 -10.92 5.98
C LEU A 331 -13.34 -12.42 5.97
N ARG A 332 -13.11 -12.96 4.76
CA ARG A 332 -12.60 -14.31 4.55
C ARG A 332 -11.23 -14.19 3.89
N ILE A 333 -10.21 -14.56 4.62
CA ILE A 333 -8.82 -14.35 4.25
C ILE A 333 -8.15 -15.71 4.03
N PRO A 334 -7.46 -15.93 2.89
CA PRO A 334 -6.62 -17.10 2.69
C PRO A 334 -5.53 -17.20 3.77
N ASN A 335 -5.36 -18.36 4.35
CA ASN A 335 -4.37 -18.62 5.41
C ASN A 335 -3.69 -19.97 5.19
N GLY A 336 -2.87 -20.04 4.15
CA GLY A 336 -2.21 -21.26 3.70
C GLY A 336 -3.09 -22.15 2.82
N HIS A 337 -2.64 -23.38 2.60
CA HIS A 337 -3.30 -24.32 1.72
C HIS A 337 -3.79 -25.56 2.46
N ASN A 338 -4.84 -26.20 1.95
CA ASN A 338 -5.32 -27.47 2.46
C ASN A 338 -4.32 -28.58 2.16
N ILE A 339 -3.94 -29.33 3.18
CA ILE A 339 -3.08 -30.50 3.05
C ILE A 339 -3.96 -31.76 2.94
N LYS A 340 -3.61 -32.67 2.03
CA LYS A 340 -4.32 -33.93 1.84
C LYS A 340 -4.22 -34.79 3.10
N ALA A 341 -5.35 -35.28 3.55
CA ALA A 341 -5.42 -36.16 4.73
C ALA A 341 -4.42 -37.34 4.64
N GLY A 342 -3.71 -37.59 5.72
CA GLY A 342 -2.70 -38.63 5.80
C GLY A 342 -1.33 -38.28 5.19
N THR A 343 -1.11 -37.04 4.77
CA THR A 343 0.19 -36.52 4.29
C THR A 343 0.62 -35.28 5.07
N THR A 344 1.91 -34.93 5.05
CA THR A 344 2.46 -33.76 5.73
C THR A 344 2.67 -32.57 4.79
N SER A 345 2.67 -32.78 3.48
CA SER A 345 3.05 -31.76 2.49
C SER A 345 2.30 -31.80 1.17
N THR A 346 1.46 -32.84 0.94
CA THR A 346 0.70 -32.95 -0.32
C THR A 346 -0.50 -32.00 -0.28
N LEU A 347 -0.53 -31.02 -1.18
CA LEU A 347 -1.63 -30.04 -1.26
C LEU A 347 -2.88 -30.64 -1.91
N VAL A 348 -4.04 -30.22 -1.45
CA VAL A 348 -5.32 -30.52 -2.11
C VAL A 348 -5.47 -29.64 -3.33
N ASN A 349 -5.66 -30.26 -4.49
CA ASN A 349 -5.82 -29.58 -5.78
C ASN A 349 -7.30 -29.32 -6.08
N ASN A 350 -7.61 -28.18 -6.69
CA ASN A 350 -8.97 -27.80 -7.09
C ASN A 350 -9.43 -28.42 -8.43
N GLY A 351 -8.67 -29.36 -8.99
CA GLY A 351 -8.93 -29.95 -10.31
C GLY A 351 -8.42 -29.13 -11.50
N LEU A 352 -7.92 -27.92 -11.26
CA LEU A 352 -7.40 -26.99 -12.27
C LEU A 352 -5.88 -26.75 -12.13
N GLY A 353 -5.20 -27.60 -11.36
CA GLY A 353 -3.76 -27.47 -11.10
C GLY A 353 -3.38 -26.53 -9.95
N ASN A 354 -4.34 -25.85 -9.32
CA ASN A 354 -4.09 -24.93 -8.22
C ASN A 354 -4.40 -25.60 -6.86
N ALA A 355 -3.62 -25.29 -5.84
CA ALA A 355 -3.93 -25.67 -4.47
C ALA A 355 -5.21 -24.99 -3.98
N THR A 356 -5.97 -25.67 -3.12
CA THR A 356 -7.12 -25.05 -2.44
C THR A 356 -6.66 -24.38 -1.15
N ASP A 357 -7.19 -23.18 -0.89
CA ASP A 357 -6.82 -22.38 0.29
C ASP A 357 -7.58 -22.81 1.53
N THR A 358 -6.90 -22.82 2.68
CA THR A 358 -7.56 -22.69 3.97
C THR A 358 -7.99 -21.24 4.16
N MET A 359 -9.18 -21.04 4.71
CA MET A 359 -9.74 -19.71 4.93
C MET A 359 -9.94 -19.45 6.42
N ILE A 360 -9.46 -18.31 6.91
CA ILE A 360 -9.87 -17.79 8.21
C ILE A 360 -10.99 -16.77 8.02
N THR A 361 -11.85 -16.68 9.00
CA THR A 361 -12.91 -15.68 9.06
C THR A 361 -12.57 -14.65 10.12
N VAL A 362 -12.44 -13.38 9.70
CA VAL A 362 -12.37 -12.23 10.62
C VAL A 362 -13.81 -11.74 10.82
N PRO A 363 -14.34 -11.76 12.04
CA PRO A 363 -15.72 -11.34 12.30
C PRO A 363 -15.96 -9.87 11.93
N ALA A 364 -17.18 -9.54 11.50
CA ALA A 364 -17.60 -8.17 11.31
C ALA A 364 -17.48 -7.36 12.61
N THR A 365 -16.96 -6.14 12.52
CA THR A 365 -16.90 -5.19 13.62
C THR A 365 -17.90 -4.04 13.39
N GLY A 366 -18.32 -3.38 14.45
CA GLY A 366 -19.11 -2.15 14.40
C GLY A 366 -18.28 -0.96 14.85
N LYS A 367 -18.88 0.24 14.90
CA LYS A 367 -18.23 1.52 15.19
C LYS A 367 -17.40 1.58 16.48
N ILE A 368 -17.70 0.75 17.47
CA ILE A 368 -16.94 0.68 18.72
C ILE A 368 -15.74 -0.27 18.65
N GLY A 369 -15.62 -1.03 17.54
CA GLY A 369 -14.54 -2.00 17.35
C GLY A 369 -14.77 -3.34 18.05
N GLY A 370 -13.70 -4.15 18.06
CA GLY A 370 -13.66 -5.49 18.62
C GLY A 370 -12.43 -5.71 19.52
N ALA A 371 -12.07 -6.96 19.67
CA ALA A 371 -10.82 -7.33 20.34
C ALA A 371 -9.62 -6.79 19.53
N PRO A 372 -8.54 -6.33 20.20
CA PRO A 372 -7.36 -5.83 19.50
C PRO A 372 -6.78 -6.86 18.53
N LEU A 373 -6.38 -6.38 17.36
CA LEU A 373 -5.65 -7.17 16.38
C LEU A 373 -4.38 -7.75 17.01
N ARG A 374 -4.11 -8.99 16.70
CA ARG A 374 -2.84 -9.62 17.11
C ARG A 374 -1.75 -9.23 16.12
N ARG A 375 -0.61 -8.80 16.65
CA ARG A 375 0.60 -8.61 15.86
C ARG A 375 1.07 -9.93 15.25
N PHE A 376 1.75 -9.88 14.12
CA PHE A 376 2.40 -11.06 13.54
C PHE A 376 3.35 -11.68 14.57
N LEU A 377 3.30 -13.00 14.74
CA LEU A 377 4.01 -13.74 15.80
C LEU A 377 3.73 -13.27 17.24
N GLY A 378 2.63 -12.55 17.48
CA GLY A 378 2.26 -12.01 18.78
C GLY A 378 3.15 -10.84 19.21
N ASN A 379 3.50 -10.78 20.51
CA ASN A 379 4.31 -9.68 21.06
C ASN A 379 5.81 -10.02 21.08
N VAL A 380 6.33 -10.68 20.03
CA VAL A 380 7.75 -11.08 19.95
C VAL A 380 8.68 -9.88 20.11
N GLU A 381 8.28 -8.71 19.57
CA GLU A 381 9.05 -7.47 19.65
C GLU A 381 9.39 -7.06 21.10
N THR A 382 8.48 -7.32 22.05
CA THR A 382 8.70 -6.95 23.45
C THR A 382 9.78 -7.78 24.13
N ARG A 383 10.14 -8.94 23.59
CA ARG A 383 11.22 -9.79 24.12
C ARG A 383 12.61 -9.16 23.96
N PHE A 384 12.76 -8.22 23.01
CA PHE A 384 14.02 -7.50 22.80
C PHE A 384 14.26 -6.39 23.83
N PHE A 385 13.28 -6.09 24.68
CA PHE A 385 13.39 -5.11 25.76
C PHE A 385 13.69 -5.74 27.14
N GLN A 386 13.66 -7.07 27.24
CA GLN A 386 14.03 -7.84 28.42
C GLN A 386 15.51 -8.24 28.36
#